data_2458b86b73c46ba88080936c7c5d606f
#
_entry.id   2458b86b73c46ba88080936c7c5d606f
#
_cell.length_a   1.000
_cell.length_b   1.000
_cell.length_c   1.000
_cell.angle_alpha   90.00
_cell.angle_beta   90.00
_cell.angle_gamma   90.00
#
_symmetry.space_group_name_H-M   'P 1'
#
loop_
_entity.id
_entity.type
_entity.pdbx_description
1 polymer ?
#
loop_
_entity_poly.entity_id
_entity_poly.type
_entity_poly.pdbx_seq_one_letter_code
_entity_poly.pdbx_strand_id
1 'polypeptide(L)'
;MLELKHLCFEAETDEGVRQILKDVSLTVDERMVVITGPNGSGKSTMAKLIAGIEQPTSGQILLDGEDITHMSITERARRGISFAFQQPVRFKGITVFDLISIASGKKLSTNEACTYLSEVGLCARDYVNREVNDSLSGGELKRIEIATMLARGT
;
A
#
# COMPACT_ATOMS: atom_id res chain seq x y z
N MET A 1 2.17 -15.09 6.98
CA MET A 1 3.02 -14.63 8.10
C MET A 1 4.07 -13.68 7.58
N LEU A 2 4.23 -12.48 8.19
CA LEU A 2 5.28 -11.52 7.86
C LEU A 2 6.31 -11.49 9.00
N GLU A 3 7.60 -11.58 8.64
CA GLU A 3 8.68 -11.51 9.62
C GLU A 3 9.68 -10.41 9.24
N LEU A 4 10.06 -9.60 10.20
CA LEU A 4 11.18 -8.66 10.11
C LEU A 4 12.28 -9.19 11.02
N LYS A 5 13.51 -9.31 10.50
CA LYS A 5 14.66 -9.82 11.26
C LYS A 5 15.79 -8.80 11.26
N HIS A 6 16.09 -8.24 12.41
CA HIS A 6 17.18 -7.28 12.62
C HIS A 6 17.16 -6.11 11.63
N LEU A 7 15.94 -5.62 11.29
CA LEU A 7 15.73 -4.61 10.26
C LEU A 7 16.27 -3.25 10.70
N CYS A 8 17.19 -2.70 9.93
CA CYS A 8 17.74 -1.37 10.12
C CYS A 8 17.49 -0.50 8.89
N PHE A 9 17.31 0.78 9.11
CA PHE A 9 17.20 1.74 8.04
C PHE A 9 17.82 3.09 8.44
N GLU A 10 18.71 3.56 7.58
CA GLU A 10 19.36 4.86 7.68
C GLU A 10 18.97 5.73 6.49
N ALA A 11 18.66 6.99 6.73
CA ALA A 11 18.37 7.95 5.70
C ALA A 11 19.40 9.08 5.72
N GLU A 12 19.82 9.51 4.53
CA GLU A 12 20.61 10.72 4.36
C GLU A 12 19.71 11.94 4.59
N THR A 13 20.17 12.87 5.42
CA THR A 13 19.52 14.14 5.70
C THR A 13 20.52 15.26 5.53
N ASP A 14 20.06 16.50 5.46
CA ASP A 14 20.94 17.69 5.35
C ASP A 14 21.92 17.79 6.54
N GLU A 15 21.61 17.17 7.67
CA GLU A 15 22.43 17.12 8.88
C GLU A 15 23.34 15.88 8.96
N GLY A 16 23.32 15.00 7.93
CA GLY A 16 24.06 13.74 7.88
C GLY A 16 23.19 12.50 7.89
N VAL A 17 23.79 11.33 8.11
CA VAL A 17 23.07 10.05 8.14
C VAL A 17 22.31 9.92 9.47
N ARG A 18 21.00 9.70 9.38
CA ARG A 18 20.12 9.47 10.54
C ARG A 18 19.58 8.05 10.53
N GLN A 19 19.80 7.32 11.60
CA GLN A 19 19.21 6.00 11.80
C GLN A 19 17.74 6.16 12.19
N ILE A 20 16.83 5.67 11.33
CA ILE A 20 15.38 5.75 11.53
C ILE A 20 14.83 4.48 12.15
N LEU A 21 15.29 3.31 11.69
CA LEU A 21 14.99 2.01 12.31
C LEU A 21 16.28 1.38 12.81
N LYS A 22 16.22 0.84 14.03
CA LYS A 22 17.36 0.24 14.70
C LYS A 22 16.98 -1.14 15.21
N ASP A 23 17.53 -2.17 14.56
CA ASP A 23 17.42 -3.57 14.97
C ASP A 23 15.98 -4.03 15.27
N VAL A 24 15.05 -3.74 14.35
CA VAL A 24 13.64 -4.08 14.50
C VAL A 24 13.42 -5.53 14.12
N SER A 25 12.98 -6.34 15.09
CA SER A 25 12.55 -7.72 14.86
C SER A 25 11.08 -7.87 15.28
N LEU A 26 10.26 -8.39 14.37
CA LEU A 26 8.81 -8.50 14.55
C LEU A 26 8.28 -9.67 13.72
N THR A 27 7.39 -10.47 14.31
CA THR A 27 6.60 -11.47 13.58
C THR A 27 5.12 -11.08 13.64
N VAL A 28 4.48 -11.08 12.50
CA VAL A 28 3.06 -10.76 12.32
C VAL A 28 2.38 -11.96 11.68
N ASP A 29 1.47 -12.57 12.42
CA ASP A 29 0.64 -13.71 11.96
C ASP A 29 -0.86 -13.42 12.09
N GLU A 30 -1.24 -12.35 12.75
CA GLU A 30 -2.60 -11.91 12.93
C GLU A 30 -3.14 -11.22 11.67
N ARG A 31 -4.47 -11.31 11.49
CA ARG A 31 -5.17 -10.65 10.39
C ARG A 31 -5.12 -9.13 10.44
N MET A 32 -5.00 -8.58 11.65
CA MET A 32 -4.97 -7.13 11.87
C MET A 32 -3.95 -6.79 12.94
N VAL A 33 -3.00 -5.94 12.60
CA VAL A 33 -1.98 -5.42 13.52
C VAL A 33 -1.95 -3.90 13.43
N VAL A 34 -1.87 -3.24 14.57
CA VAL A 34 -1.76 -1.78 14.68
C VAL A 34 -0.37 -1.43 15.22
N ILE A 35 0.32 -0.56 14.49
CA ILE A 35 1.62 -0.03 14.89
C ILE A 35 1.42 1.40 15.41
N THR A 36 1.70 1.61 16.69
CA THR A 36 1.56 2.92 17.36
C THR A 36 2.92 3.45 17.80
N GLY A 37 2.97 4.73 18.08
CA GLY A 37 4.18 5.42 18.56
C GLY A 37 4.21 6.89 18.18
N PRO A 38 5.16 7.67 18.70
CA PRO A 38 5.28 9.10 18.46
C PRO A 38 5.57 9.41 16.98
N ASN A 39 5.35 10.66 16.58
CA ASN A 39 5.71 11.12 15.24
C ASN A 39 7.23 11.04 15.06
N GLY A 40 7.66 10.62 13.87
CA GLY A 40 9.08 10.42 13.58
C GLY A 40 9.70 9.11 14.08
N SER A 41 8.93 8.20 14.70
CA SER A 41 9.43 6.91 15.20
C SER A 41 9.63 5.84 14.12
N GLY A 42 9.54 6.17 12.84
CA GLY A 42 9.82 5.24 11.74
C GLY A 42 8.65 4.35 11.28
N LYS A 43 7.41 4.55 11.81
CA LYS A 43 6.24 3.71 11.45
C LYS A 43 5.98 3.68 9.93
N SER A 44 5.92 4.85 9.30
CA SER A 44 5.70 4.97 7.86
C SER A 44 6.89 4.44 7.05
N THR A 45 8.10 4.61 7.57
CA THR A 45 9.32 4.06 6.96
C THR A 45 9.28 2.54 6.97
N MET A 46 8.92 1.92 8.10
CA MET A 46 8.79 0.47 8.19
C MET A 46 7.75 -0.07 7.19
N ALA A 47 6.59 0.59 7.06
CA ALA A 47 5.58 0.21 6.08
C ALA A 47 6.10 0.33 4.63
N LYS A 48 6.87 1.37 4.32
CA LYS A 48 7.51 1.54 3.00
C LYS A 48 8.56 0.47 2.72
N LEU A 49 9.35 0.07 3.71
CA LEU A 49 10.32 -1.03 3.60
C LEU A 49 9.62 -2.35 3.30
N ILE A 50 8.52 -2.66 4.00
CA ILE A 50 7.71 -3.86 3.75
C ILE A 50 7.11 -3.83 2.33
N ALA A 51 6.66 -2.69 1.86
CA ALA A 51 6.12 -2.52 0.51
C ALA A 51 7.21 -2.53 -0.59
N GLY A 52 8.49 -2.37 -0.25
CA GLY A 52 9.60 -2.29 -1.19
C GLY A 52 9.78 -0.92 -1.85
N ILE A 53 9.13 0.12 -1.30
CA ILE A 53 9.30 1.52 -1.73
C ILE A 53 10.68 2.04 -1.31
N GLU A 54 11.12 1.65 -0.12
CA GLU A 54 12.45 1.89 0.41
C GLU A 54 13.19 0.55 0.58
N GLN A 55 14.52 0.58 0.58
CA GLN A 55 15.36 -0.60 0.82
C GLN A 55 16.00 -0.52 2.20
N PRO A 56 16.00 -1.58 3.00
CA PRO A 56 16.64 -1.55 4.31
C PRO A 56 18.17 -1.45 4.17
N THR A 57 18.81 -0.80 5.13
CA THR A 57 20.27 -0.74 5.22
C THR A 57 20.85 -2.10 5.62
N SER A 58 20.14 -2.84 6.47
CA SER A 58 20.47 -4.22 6.86
C SER A 58 19.25 -4.94 7.43
N GLY A 59 19.37 -6.25 7.64
CA GLY A 59 18.28 -7.10 8.11
C GLY A 59 17.53 -7.76 6.98
N GLN A 60 16.45 -8.46 7.32
CA GLN A 60 15.65 -9.23 6.36
C GLN A 60 14.15 -9.00 6.56
N ILE A 61 13.42 -9.10 5.47
CA ILE A 61 11.96 -9.09 5.42
C ILE A 61 11.53 -10.40 4.75
N LEU A 62 10.77 -11.22 5.49
CA LEU A 62 10.26 -12.48 4.98
C LEU A 62 8.73 -12.47 4.93
N LEU A 63 8.18 -13.02 3.86
CA LEU A 63 6.75 -13.25 3.70
C LEU A 63 6.52 -14.75 3.49
N ASP A 64 5.79 -15.37 4.41
CA ASP A 64 5.54 -16.82 4.42
C ASP A 64 6.83 -17.67 4.31
N GLY A 65 7.91 -17.18 4.95
CA GLY A 65 9.24 -17.81 4.95
C GLY A 65 10.10 -17.49 3.73
N GLU A 66 9.57 -16.83 2.70
CA GLU A 66 10.33 -16.37 1.53
C GLU A 66 10.99 -15.02 1.81
N ASP A 67 12.29 -14.88 1.54
CA ASP A 67 13.00 -13.61 1.67
C ASP A 67 12.62 -12.66 0.53
N ILE A 68 11.95 -11.57 0.88
CA ILE A 68 11.51 -10.54 -0.05
C ILE A 68 12.32 -9.25 0.04
N THR A 69 13.40 -9.24 0.83
CA THR A 69 14.17 -8.03 1.20
C THR A 69 14.58 -7.21 -0.02
N HIS A 70 15.08 -7.86 -1.06
CA HIS A 70 15.59 -7.20 -2.27
C HIS A 70 14.62 -7.26 -3.46
N MET A 71 13.41 -7.79 -3.26
CA MET A 71 12.39 -7.81 -4.30
C MET A 71 11.88 -6.41 -4.62
N SER A 72 11.62 -6.16 -5.89
CA SER A 72 10.99 -4.92 -6.35
C SER A 72 9.54 -4.79 -5.84
N ILE A 73 9.02 -3.56 -5.87
CA ILE A 73 7.61 -3.28 -5.56
C ILE A 73 6.67 -4.19 -6.37
N THR A 74 6.96 -4.39 -7.66
CA THR A 74 6.15 -5.21 -8.56
C THR A 74 6.13 -6.68 -8.15
N GLU A 75 7.27 -7.24 -7.76
CA GLU A 75 7.38 -8.63 -7.30
C GLU A 75 6.65 -8.84 -5.98
N ARG A 76 6.83 -7.92 -5.02
CA ARG A 76 6.10 -7.95 -3.74
C ARG A 76 4.59 -7.79 -3.95
N ALA A 77 4.22 -6.91 -4.85
CA ALA A 77 2.83 -6.73 -5.24
C ALA A 77 2.20 -8.02 -5.81
N ARG A 78 2.92 -8.77 -6.64
CA ARG A 78 2.45 -10.07 -7.16
C ARG A 78 2.33 -11.15 -6.07
N ARG A 79 3.00 -10.99 -4.95
CA ARG A 79 2.91 -11.84 -3.76
C ARG A 79 1.81 -11.41 -2.78
N GLY A 80 1.01 -10.43 -3.15
CA GLY A 80 -0.14 -9.99 -2.36
C GLY A 80 0.14 -8.82 -1.42
N ILE A 81 1.31 -8.17 -1.48
CA ILE A 81 1.56 -6.96 -0.69
C ILE A 81 0.93 -5.77 -1.40
N SER A 82 0.03 -5.08 -0.71
CA SER A 82 -0.56 -3.81 -1.13
C SER A 82 -0.21 -2.71 -0.14
N PHE A 83 -0.04 -1.50 -0.63
CA PHE A 83 0.29 -0.34 0.18
C PHE A 83 -0.68 0.81 -0.11
N ALA A 84 -1.33 1.31 0.94
CA ALA A 84 -2.18 2.49 0.88
C ALA A 84 -1.41 3.72 1.41
N PHE A 85 -1.23 4.72 0.56
CA PHE A 85 -0.54 5.95 0.94
C PHE A 85 -1.36 6.76 1.94
N GLN A 86 -0.68 7.48 2.83
CA GLN A 86 -1.34 8.39 3.77
C GLN A 86 -2.12 9.49 3.03
N GLN A 87 -1.56 10.01 1.95
CA GLN A 87 -2.26 10.89 1.02
C GLN A 87 -2.62 10.10 -0.24
N PRO A 88 -3.90 10.04 -0.62
CA PRO A 88 -4.31 9.33 -1.82
C PRO A 88 -3.63 9.88 -3.08
N VAL A 89 -3.21 8.98 -3.96
CA VAL A 89 -2.60 9.35 -5.23
C VAL A 89 -3.69 9.76 -6.22
N ARG A 90 -3.42 10.80 -7.02
CA ARG A 90 -4.30 11.29 -8.08
C ARG A 90 -3.71 10.91 -9.43
N PHE A 91 -4.58 10.49 -10.34
CA PHE A 91 -4.19 10.07 -11.67
C PHE A 91 -4.94 10.91 -12.71
N LYS A 92 -4.22 11.73 -13.46
CA LYS A 92 -4.80 12.54 -14.51
C LYS A 92 -5.15 11.66 -15.72
N GLY A 93 -6.39 11.78 -16.19
CA GLY A 93 -6.86 11.05 -17.38
C GLY A 93 -7.21 9.57 -17.15
N ILE A 94 -7.30 9.12 -15.88
CA ILE A 94 -7.72 7.76 -15.52
C ILE A 94 -9.06 7.84 -14.79
N THR A 95 -10.03 7.04 -15.22
CA THR A 95 -11.32 6.92 -14.52
C THR A 95 -11.22 5.96 -13.34
N VAL A 96 -12.19 6.04 -12.42
CA VAL A 96 -12.32 5.09 -11.33
C VAL A 96 -12.45 3.66 -11.84
N PHE A 97 -13.21 3.46 -12.93
CA PHE A 97 -13.32 2.15 -13.59
C PHE A 97 -11.97 1.64 -14.08
N ASP A 98 -11.20 2.50 -14.79
CA ASP A 98 -9.88 2.11 -15.30
C ASP A 98 -8.94 1.73 -14.17
N LEU A 99 -8.94 2.51 -13.08
CA LEU A 99 -8.09 2.26 -11.93
C LEU A 99 -8.41 0.91 -11.25
N ILE A 100 -9.70 0.61 -11.03
CA ILE A 100 -10.14 -0.67 -10.46
C ILE A 100 -9.82 -1.82 -11.41
N SER A 101 -10.01 -1.64 -12.73
CA SER A 101 -9.70 -2.65 -13.73
C SER A 101 -8.22 -2.98 -13.80
N ILE A 102 -7.36 -1.95 -13.79
CA ILE A 102 -5.90 -2.12 -13.75
C ILE A 102 -5.49 -2.87 -12.47
N ALA A 103 -6.05 -2.47 -11.32
CA ALA A 103 -5.73 -3.09 -10.03
C ALA A 103 -6.12 -4.57 -9.98
N SER A 104 -7.27 -4.93 -10.55
CA SER A 104 -7.75 -6.32 -10.57
C SER A 104 -6.89 -7.26 -11.42
N GLY A 105 -6.12 -6.72 -12.38
CA GLY A 105 -5.36 -7.50 -13.36
C GLY A 105 -6.24 -8.33 -14.31
N LYS A 106 -7.55 -8.11 -14.33
CA LYS A 106 -8.54 -8.82 -15.13
C LYS A 106 -9.35 -7.83 -15.95
N LYS A 107 -9.98 -8.33 -17.01
CA LYS A 107 -10.97 -7.56 -17.75
C LYS A 107 -12.27 -7.54 -16.93
N LEU A 108 -12.50 -6.46 -16.18
CA LEU A 108 -13.72 -6.28 -15.40
C LEU A 108 -14.89 -5.81 -16.27
N SER A 109 -16.09 -6.27 -15.92
CA SER A 109 -17.32 -5.65 -16.35
C SER A 109 -17.62 -4.41 -15.47
N THR A 110 -18.42 -3.49 -15.98
CA THR A 110 -18.88 -2.33 -15.20
C THR A 110 -19.60 -2.76 -13.91
N ASN A 111 -20.37 -3.84 -13.97
CA ASN A 111 -21.08 -4.35 -12.79
C ASN A 111 -20.15 -4.84 -11.69
N GLU A 112 -19.06 -5.52 -12.04
CA GLU A 112 -18.05 -5.96 -11.06
C GLU A 112 -17.33 -4.76 -10.42
N ALA A 113 -16.97 -3.74 -11.20
CA ALA A 113 -16.40 -2.51 -10.67
C ALA A 113 -17.38 -1.79 -9.73
N CYS A 114 -18.67 -1.78 -10.08
CA CYS A 114 -19.74 -1.24 -9.24
C CYS A 114 -19.85 -1.97 -7.89
N THR A 115 -19.63 -3.27 -7.86
CA THR A 115 -19.65 -4.05 -6.61
C THR A 115 -18.56 -3.56 -5.66
N TYR A 116 -17.32 -3.42 -6.12
CA TYR A 116 -16.21 -2.91 -5.29
C TYR A 116 -16.45 -1.50 -4.76
N LEU A 117 -17.07 -0.61 -5.57
CA LEU A 117 -17.44 0.73 -5.12
C LEU A 117 -18.53 0.70 -4.04
N SER A 118 -19.50 -0.19 -4.19
CA SER A 118 -20.57 -0.36 -3.21
C SER A 118 -20.04 -0.88 -1.87
N GLU A 119 -19.08 -1.79 -1.87
CA GLU A 119 -18.42 -2.32 -0.67
C GLU A 119 -17.74 -1.23 0.16
N VAL A 120 -17.22 -0.18 -0.49
CA VAL A 120 -16.61 0.96 0.20
C VAL A 120 -17.58 2.12 0.44
N GLY A 121 -18.87 1.92 0.20
CA GLY A 121 -19.93 2.91 0.44
C GLY A 121 -19.94 4.06 -0.56
N LEU A 122 -19.49 3.83 -1.80
CA LEU A 122 -19.61 4.79 -2.89
C LEU A 122 -20.74 4.38 -3.85
N CYS A 123 -21.58 5.37 -4.27
CA CYS A 123 -22.58 5.13 -5.28
C CYS A 123 -21.90 4.86 -6.63
N ALA A 124 -21.93 3.62 -7.09
CA ALA A 124 -21.23 3.20 -8.29
C ALA A 124 -21.63 4.04 -9.53
N ARG A 125 -22.94 4.35 -9.65
CA ARG A 125 -23.47 5.13 -10.77
C ARG A 125 -22.84 6.51 -10.87
N ASP A 126 -22.51 7.13 -9.73
CA ASP A 126 -21.99 8.49 -9.65
C ASP A 126 -20.47 8.53 -9.79
N TYR A 127 -19.76 7.44 -9.50
CA TYR A 127 -18.31 7.43 -9.41
C TYR A 127 -17.58 6.63 -10.48
N VAL A 128 -18.18 5.59 -11.05
CA VAL A 128 -17.51 4.64 -11.95
C VAL A 128 -16.82 5.29 -13.15
N ASN A 129 -17.44 6.33 -13.72
CA ASN A 129 -16.93 7.06 -14.88
C ASN A 129 -16.20 8.37 -14.52
N ARG A 130 -16.06 8.71 -13.24
CA ARG A 130 -15.35 9.92 -12.83
C ARG A 130 -13.85 9.73 -12.93
N GLU A 131 -13.16 10.80 -13.32
CA GLU A 131 -11.69 10.83 -13.24
C GLU A 131 -11.20 10.87 -11.79
N VAL A 132 -10.06 10.21 -11.54
CA VAL A 132 -9.39 10.19 -10.25
C VAL A 132 -8.52 11.45 -10.10
N ASN A 133 -9.15 12.61 -10.05
CA ASN A 133 -8.52 13.92 -10.05
C ASN A 133 -8.92 14.78 -8.83
N ASP A 134 -8.62 16.08 -8.90
CA ASP A 134 -8.87 17.06 -7.83
C ASP A 134 -10.35 17.33 -7.53
N SER A 135 -11.28 16.87 -8.39
CA SER A 135 -12.71 16.99 -8.15
C SER A 135 -13.24 16.02 -7.08
N LEU A 136 -12.44 15.02 -6.70
CA LEU A 136 -12.75 14.07 -5.65
C LEU A 136 -12.21 14.55 -4.30
N SER A 137 -13.02 14.46 -3.27
CA SER A 137 -12.58 14.73 -1.90
C SER A 137 -11.56 13.68 -1.43
N GLY A 138 -10.76 14.03 -0.41
CA GLY A 138 -9.78 13.08 0.16
C GLY A 138 -10.43 11.79 0.67
N GLY A 139 -11.64 11.87 1.23
CA GLY A 139 -12.39 10.70 1.69
C GLY A 139 -12.87 9.80 0.54
N GLU A 140 -13.32 10.38 -0.57
CA GLU A 140 -13.72 9.64 -1.77
C GLU A 140 -12.51 8.94 -2.40
N LEU A 141 -11.39 9.66 -2.56
CA LEU A 141 -10.14 9.09 -3.06
C LEU A 141 -9.67 7.91 -2.19
N LYS A 142 -9.77 8.04 -0.86
CA LYS A 142 -9.37 6.97 0.05
C LYS A 142 -10.26 5.72 -0.08
N ARG A 143 -11.57 5.91 -0.27
CA ARG A 143 -12.49 4.78 -0.52
C ARG A 143 -12.21 4.13 -1.87
N ILE A 144 -11.91 4.91 -2.93
CA ILE A 144 -11.53 4.38 -4.23
C ILE A 144 -10.22 3.57 -4.12
N GLU A 145 -9.22 4.06 -3.37
CA GLU A 145 -7.98 3.32 -3.09
C GLU A 145 -8.28 1.97 -2.42
N ILE A 146 -9.16 1.94 -1.41
CA ILE A 146 -9.59 0.69 -0.76
C ILE A 146 -10.31 -0.23 -1.76
N ALA A 147 -11.19 0.31 -2.63
CA ALA A 147 -11.85 -0.48 -3.66
C ALA A 147 -10.85 -1.13 -4.63
N THR A 148 -9.74 -0.44 -4.97
CA THR A 148 -8.68 -1.03 -5.80
C THR A 148 -7.94 -2.17 -5.10
N MET A 149 -7.73 -2.06 -3.78
CA MET A 149 -7.13 -3.13 -2.98
C MET A 149 -8.04 -4.36 -2.92
N LEU A 150 -9.35 -4.16 -2.73
CA LEU A 150 -10.36 -5.25 -2.75
C LEU A 150 -10.40 -5.93 -4.14
N ALA A 151 -10.40 -5.14 -5.22
CA ALA A 151 -10.41 -5.68 -6.58
C ALA A 151 -9.15 -6.51 -6.90
N ARG A 152 -8.04 -6.19 -6.28
CA ARG A 152 -6.79 -6.94 -6.40
C ARG A 152 -6.83 -8.27 -5.66
N GLY A 153 -7.66 -8.41 -4.62
CA GLY A 153 -7.76 -9.62 -3.80
C GLY A 153 -6.61 -9.78 -2.80
N THR A 154 -6.09 -8.67 -2.30
CA THR A 154 -5.01 -8.64 -1.29
C THR A 154 -5.56 -8.32 0.08
#